data_dd5c0fc3727a7d2ae262db9457caeffe
#
_entry.id   dd5c0fc3727a7d2ae262db9457caeffe
#
_cell.length_a   1.000
_cell.length_b   1.000
_cell.length_c   1.000
_cell.angle_alpha   90.00
_cell.angle_beta   90.00
_cell.angle_gamma   90.00
#
_symmetry.space_group_name_H-M   'P 1'
#
loop_
_entity.id
_entity.type
_entity.pdbx_description
1 polymer ?
#
loop_
_entity_poly.entity_id
_entity_poly.type
_entity_poly.pdbx_seq_one_letter_code
_entity_poly.pdbx_strand_id
1 'polypeptide(L)'
;KHKSGYFIDCEKSQSDEIFKQLSLYKIRSKVEILNLSNEFVVSSFGYEKYLSIEGSKDILGFTFKYREDPIILDPRNKNLGGRLIINLEKLYLSLKKLDLKDDKIENYYIKSHKLGIVPKNLNQLQNKLFGIECNFEELNGIDFKKGCYVGQENTARIKLKNKLTKRLLPIKIIDGELSEDEKIYNNKV
;
A
#
# COMPACT_ATOMS: atom_id res chain seq x y z
N LYS A 1 -11.51 7.97 -4.09
CA LYS A 1 -12.21 8.61 -5.22
C LYS A 1 -11.86 10.10 -5.23
N HIS A 2 -11.54 10.66 -6.39
CA HIS A 2 -11.27 12.08 -6.60
C HIS A 2 -12.07 12.61 -7.79
N LYS A 3 -12.92 13.64 -7.56
CA LYS A 3 -13.82 14.15 -8.59
C LYS A 3 -14.55 13.01 -9.32
N SER A 4 -14.34 12.86 -10.62
CA SER A 4 -14.94 11.83 -11.48
C SER A 4 -14.09 10.54 -11.60
N GLY A 5 -12.96 10.44 -10.88
CA GLY A 5 -12.01 9.35 -11.06
C GLY A 5 -11.47 8.79 -9.74
N TYR A 6 -10.34 8.08 -9.86
CA TYR A 6 -9.61 7.49 -8.76
C TYR A 6 -8.12 7.79 -8.90
N PHE A 7 -7.45 8.08 -7.80
CA PHE A 7 -6.01 7.97 -7.74
C PHE A 7 -5.62 6.52 -7.42
N ILE A 8 -4.57 6.06 -8.08
CA ILE A 8 -3.91 4.80 -7.79
C ILE A 8 -2.52 5.16 -7.28
N ASP A 9 -2.25 4.80 -6.04
CA ASP A 9 -0.95 5.00 -5.40
C ASP A 9 -0.14 3.72 -5.51
N CYS A 10 1.06 3.83 -6.05
CA CYS A 10 1.96 2.72 -6.28
C CYS A 10 3.42 3.13 -6.06
N GLU A 11 4.31 2.16 -6.03
CA GLU A 11 5.75 2.40 -5.99
C GLU A 11 6.19 3.11 -7.28
N LYS A 12 6.94 4.21 -7.15
CA LYS A 12 7.34 5.04 -8.30
C LYS A 12 8.11 4.25 -9.36
N SER A 13 8.95 3.30 -8.93
CA SER A 13 9.71 2.42 -9.84
C SER A 13 8.82 1.52 -10.72
N GLN A 14 7.56 1.33 -10.33
CA GLN A 14 6.60 0.49 -11.04
C GLN A 14 5.51 1.28 -11.77
N SER A 15 5.51 2.61 -11.65
CA SER A 15 4.44 3.46 -12.19
C SER A 15 4.21 3.29 -13.70
N ASP A 16 5.29 3.22 -14.48
CA ASP A 16 5.21 3.06 -15.93
C ASP A 16 4.72 1.67 -16.34
N GLU A 17 5.14 0.63 -15.63
CA GLU A 17 4.67 -0.73 -15.86
C GLU A 17 3.17 -0.85 -15.54
N ILE A 18 2.73 -0.31 -14.40
CA ILE A 18 1.32 -0.29 -13.99
C ILE A 18 0.49 0.50 -15.00
N PHE A 19 0.96 1.67 -15.43
CA PHE A 19 0.30 2.48 -16.45
C PHE A 19 0.11 1.70 -17.77
N LYS A 20 1.16 1.02 -18.21
CA LYS A 20 1.15 0.18 -19.42
C LYS A 20 0.16 -0.98 -19.30
N GLN A 21 0.17 -1.69 -18.18
CA GLN A 21 -0.73 -2.79 -17.90
C GLN A 21 -2.20 -2.33 -17.87
N LEU A 22 -2.50 -1.26 -17.14
CA LEU A 22 -3.85 -0.70 -17.08
C LEU A 22 -4.34 -0.22 -18.46
N SER A 23 -3.46 0.39 -19.26
CA SER A 23 -3.77 0.83 -20.62
C SER A 23 -4.08 -0.35 -21.53
N LEU A 24 -3.38 -1.47 -21.39
CA LEU A 24 -3.65 -2.70 -22.13
C LEU A 24 -5.02 -3.29 -21.76
N TYR A 25 -5.35 -3.33 -20.47
CA TYR A 25 -6.63 -3.89 -20.00
C TYR A 25 -7.82 -2.94 -20.12
N LYS A 26 -7.61 -1.67 -20.43
CA LYS A 26 -8.67 -0.70 -20.67
C LYS A 26 -9.63 -1.14 -21.77
N ILE A 27 -9.12 -1.77 -22.84
CA ILE A 27 -9.86 -2.27 -24.02
C ILE A 27 -10.84 -1.21 -24.55
N ARG A 28 -12.16 -1.46 -24.40
CA ARG A 28 -13.25 -0.57 -24.86
C ARG A 28 -13.87 0.28 -23.76
N SER A 29 -13.28 0.26 -22.54
CA SER A 29 -13.80 1.03 -21.41
C SER A 29 -13.67 2.53 -21.67
N LYS A 30 -14.72 3.30 -21.38
CA LYS A 30 -14.73 4.76 -21.47
C LYS A 30 -14.04 5.38 -20.24
N VAL A 31 -12.77 5.07 -20.04
CA VAL A 31 -11.93 5.62 -18.97
C VAL A 31 -10.67 6.23 -19.56
N GLU A 32 -10.19 7.29 -18.96
CA GLU A 32 -8.90 7.88 -19.23
C GLU A 32 -7.93 7.45 -18.13
N ILE A 33 -6.70 7.11 -18.50
CA ILE A 33 -5.65 6.71 -17.57
C ILE A 33 -4.49 7.67 -17.75
N LEU A 34 -4.07 8.33 -16.67
CA LEU A 34 -3.00 9.31 -16.68
C LEU A 34 -1.92 8.87 -15.73
N ASN A 35 -0.65 8.93 -16.16
CA ASN A 35 0.49 8.77 -15.28
C ASN A 35 0.87 10.15 -14.71
N LEU A 36 0.53 10.38 -13.44
CA LEU A 36 0.77 11.63 -12.73
C LEU A 36 1.98 11.55 -11.76
N SER A 37 2.82 10.54 -11.88
CA SER A 37 3.93 10.28 -10.96
C SER A 37 5.03 11.35 -10.94
N ASN A 38 5.05 12.25 -11.92
CA ASN A 38 5.97 13.40 -11.94
C ASN A 38 5.34 14.68 -11.38
N GLU A 39 4.02 14.73 -11.24
CA GLU A 39 3.29 15.91 -10.77
C GLU A 39 2.77 15.74 -9.34
N PHE A 40 2.45 14.50 -8.96
CA PHE A 40 1.86 14.19 -7.66
C PHE A 40 2.78 13.34 -6.81
N VAL A 41 2.69 13.55 -5.51
CA VAL A 41 3.41 12.79 -4.49
C VAL A 41 2.45 12.30 -3.42
N VAL A 42 2.87 11.28 -2.70
CA VAL A 42 2.16 10.76 -1.53
C VAL A 42 2.99 11.00 -0.29
N SER A 43 2.45 11.78 0.64
CA SER A 43 3.02 11.97 1.98
C SER A 43 2.30 11.10 2.98
N SER A 44 3.04 10.29 3.75
CA SER A 44 2.51 9.52 4.89
C SER A 44 2.81 10.23 6.20
N PHE A 45 1.86 10.24 7.13
CA PHE A 45 2.02 10.86 8.45
C PHE A 45 1.25 10.08 9.52
N GLY A 46 1.61 10.31 10.78
CA GLY A 46 1.16 9.50 11.91
C GLY A 46 -0.38 9.48 12.09
N TYR A 47 -0.86 8.38 12.69
CA TYR A 47 -2.30 8.14 12.93
C TYR A 47 -2.93 9.20 13.82
N GLU A 48 -2.28 9.59 14.93
CA GLU A 48 -2.78 10.65 15.83
C GLU A 48 -2.94 11.99 15.10
N LYS A 49 -1.97 12.31 14.23
CA LYS A 49 -2.05 13.50 13.39
C LYS A 49 -3.20 13.41 12.38
N TYR A 50 -3.43 12.24 11.80
CA TYR A 50 -4.59 12.03 10.94
C TYR A 50 -5.89 12.32 11.67
N LEU A 51 -6.06 11.80 12.89
CA LEU A 51 -7.27 12.03 13.70
C LEU A 51 -7.46 13.48 14.13
N SER A 52 -6.38 14.26 14.25
CA SER A 52 -6.46 15.68 14.59
C SER A 52 -6.94 16.58 13.45
N ILE A 53 -7.02 16.06 12.22
CA ILE A 53 -7.47 16.86 11.06
C ILE A 53 -8.99 16.81 10.98
N GLU A 54 -9.61 17.97 10.89
CA GLU A 54 -11.06 18.12 10.75
C GLU A 54 -11.58 17.33 9.54
N GLY A 55 -12.67 16.59 9.72
CA GLY A 55 -13.27 15.72 8.70
C GLY A 55 -12.70 14.30 8.68
N SER A 56 -11.66 13.98 9.45
CA SER A 56 -11.15 12.62 9.59
C SER A 56 -12.14 11.69 10.29
N LYS A 57 -12.04 10.39 10.01
CA LYS A 57 -12.78 9.32 10.71
C LYS A 57 -11.89 8.12 10.92
N ASP A 58 -12.00 7.46 12.07
CA ASP A 58 -11.27 6.20 12.36
C ASP A 58 -11.92 5.00 11.64
N ILE A 59 -11.88 5.07 10.31
CA ILE A 59 -12.37 4.01 9.41
C ILE A 59 -11.30 3.77 8.37
N LEU A 60 -10.78 2.54 8.26
CA LEU A 60 -9.78 2.16 7.26
C LEU A 60 -10.24 2.51 5.85
N GLY A 61 -9.38 3.15 5.07
CA GLY A 61 -9.69 3.59 3.73
C GLY A 61 -10.62 4.81 3.64
N PHE A 62 -11.08 5.36 4.77
CA PHE A 62 -11.88 6.57 4.74
C PHE A 62 -11.08 7.71 4.11
N THR A 63 -11.70 8.36 3.12
CA THR A 63 -11.10 9.44 2.35
C THR A 63 -11.90 10.71 2.53
N PHE A 64 -11.24 11.80 2.88
CA PHE A 64 -11.81 13.14 2.91
C PHE A 64 -10.92 14.12 2.17
N LYS A 65 -11.42 15.32 1.91
CA LYS A 65 -10.66 16.36 1.24
C LYS A 65 -10.06 17.33 2.23
N TYR A 66 -8.79 17.59 2.06
CA TYR A 66 -8.13 18.73 2.67
C TYR A 66 -7.75 19.71 1.55
N ARG A 67 -8.47 20.84 1.46
CA ARG A 67 -8.28 21.85 0.40
C ARG A 67 -8.24 21.26 -1.01
N GLU A 68 -9.16 20.44 -1.36
CA GLU A 68 -9.28 19.72 -2.63
C GLU A 68 -8.34 18.50 -2.80
N ASP A 69 -7.31 18.36 -1.97
CA ASP A 69 -6.41 17.22 -2.03
C ASP A 69 -6.93 16.08 -1.12
N PRO A 70 -6.92 14.82 -1.58
CA PRO A 70 -7.45 13.72 -0.79
C PRO A 70 -6.47 13.29 0.31
N ILE A 71 -7.00 13.14 1.52
CA ILE A 71 -6.36 12.42 2.62
C ILE A 71 -7.13 11.13 2.86
N ILE A 72 -6.41 10.03 2.96
CA ILE A 72 -6.97 8.70 3.22
C ILE A 72 -6.32 8.08 4.45
N LEU A 73 -7.10 7.47 5.34
CA LEU A 73 -6.54 6.56 6.34
C LEU A 73 -6.04 5.30 5.65
N ASP A 74 -4.79 4.93 5.89
CA ASP A 74 -4.18 3.80 5.16
C ASP A 74 -5.05 2.53 5.29
N PRO A 75 -5.57 2.00 4.18
CA PRO A 75 -6.50 0.87 4.21
C PRO A 75 -5.86 -0.43 4.67
N ARG A 76 -4.53 -0.53 4.64
CA ARG A 76 -3.81 -1.74 5.03
C ARG A 76 -3.73 -1.89 6.55
N ASN A 77 -3.46 -0.78 7.26
CA ASN A 77 -3.39 -0.77 8.71
C ASN A 77 -3.44 0.68 9.21
N LYS A 78 -4.33 0.98 10.16
CA LYS A 78 -4.48 2.33 10.71
C LYS A 78 -3.19 2.88 11.36
N ASN A 79 -2.35 2.01 11.88
CA ASN A 79 -1.08 2.43 12.46
C ASN A 79 -0.11 3.01 11.43
N LEU A 80 -0.29 2.78 10.13
CA LEU A 80 0.45 3.50 9.09
C LEU A 80 0.07 4.98 9.02
N GLY A 81 -1.13 5.33 9.49
CA GLY A 81 -1.63 6.70 9.57
C GLY A 81 -2.28 7.19 8.28
N GLY A 82 -2.24 8.51 8.08
CA GLY A 82 -2.82 9.18 6.93
C GLY A 82 -1.89 9.21 5.73
N ARG A 83 -2.48 9.23 4.55
CA ARG A 83 -1.79 9.42 3.26
C ARG A 83 -2.42 10.61 2.56
N LEU A 84 -1.63 11.65 2.30
CA LEU A 84 -2.02 12.83 1.52
C LEU A 84 -1.50 12.66 0.10
N ILE A 85 -2.39 12.68 -0.88
CA ILE A 85 -2.02 12.68 -2.31
C ILE A 85 -2.14 14.12 -2.80
N ILE A 86 -1.04 14.71 -3.20
CA ILE A 86 -0.97 16.14 -3.47
C ILE A 86 -0.03 16.46 -4.64
N ASN A 87 -0.34 17.52 -5.37
CA ASN A 87 0.57 18.08 -6.36
C ASN A 87 1.86 18.57 -5.68
N LEU A 88 2.99 18.26 -6.28
CA LEU A 88 4.33 18.55 -5.74
C LEU A 88 4.52 20.04 -5.41
N GLU A 89 3.99 20.94 -6.25
CA GLU A 89 4.10 22.39 -6.06
C GLU A 89 3.40 22.88 -4.78
N LYS A 90 2.34 22.20 -4.34
CA LYS A 90 1.56 22.54 -3.16
C LYS A 90 2.08 21.88 -1.88
N LEU A 91 2.97 20.88 -2.02
CA LEU A 91 3.38 20.01 -0.92
C LEU A 91 3.90 20.81 0.28
N TYR A 92 4.89 21.67 0.06
CA TYR A 92 5.54 22.44 1.14
C TYR A 92 4.55 23.27 1.96
N LEU A 93 3.67 24.00 1.28
CA LEU A 93 2.66 24.82 1.96
C LEU A 93 1.65 23.98 2.74
N SER A 94 1.29 22.84 2.23
CA SER A 94 0.34 21.93 2.90
C SER A 94 0.97 21.25 4.11
N LEU A 95 2.22 20.81 4.02
CA LEU A 95 2.96 20.27 5.16
C LEU A 95 3.08 21.30 6.28
N LYS A 96 3.46 22.56 5.96
CA LYS A 96 3.56 23.65 6.93
C LYS A 96 2.23 23.94 7.60
N LYS A 97 1.12 23.97 6.86
CA LYS A 97 -0.22 24.24 7.40
C LYS A 97 -0.77 23.10 8.24
N LEU A 98 -0.41 21.87 7.89
CA LEU A 98 -0.73 20.70 8.68
C LEU A 98 0.23 20.48 9.85
N ASP A 99 1.21 21.38 10.05
CA ASP A 99 2.25 21.22 11.07
C ASP A 99 2.91 19.84 11.00
N LEU A 100 3.27 19.44 9.78
CA LEU A 100 4.01 18.21 9.49
C LEU A 100 5.46 18.56 9.22
N LYS A 101 6.37 17.74 9.75
CA LYS A 101 7.81 17.84 9.52
C LYS A 101 8.28 16.66 8.68
N ASP A 102 9.28 16.90 7.86
CA ASP A 102 9.95 15.83 7.12
C ASP A 102 10.62 14.85 8.08
N ASP A 103 10.54 13.59 7.74
CA ASP A 103 11.20 12.49 8.41
C ASP A 103 11.87 11.58 7.38
N LYS A 104 12.79 10.75 7.86
CA LYS A 104 13.48 9.79 6.99
C LYS A 104 12.52 8.71 6.52
N ILE A 105 12.56 8.38 5.24
CA ILE A 105 11.71 7.35 4.64
C ILE A 105 11.94 5.96 5.29
N GLU A 106 13.11 5.73 5.83
CA GLU A 106 13.45 4.50 6.55
C GLU A 106 12.53 4.26 7.76
N ASN A 107 12.11 5.32 8.44
CA ASN A 107 11.18 5.22 9.58
C ASN A 107 9.82 4.68 9.13
N TYR A 108 9.34 5.10 7.96
CA TYR A 108 8.14 4.54 7.35
C TYR A 108 8.33 3.05 6.99
N TYR A 109 9.48 2.68 6.44
CA TYR A 109 9.77 1.29 6.09
C TYR A 109 9.87 0.40 7.34
N ILE A 110 10.57 0.84 8.38
CA ILE A 110 10.67 0.11 9.66
C ILE A 110 9.27 -0.11 10.26
N LYS A 111 8.43 0.93 10.25
CA LYS A 111 7.05 0.85 10.74
C LYS A 111 6.23 -0.13 9.91
N SER A 112 6.34 -0.08 8.60
CA SER A 112 5.64 -0.98 7.69
C SER A 112 6.06 -2.44 7.92
N HIS A 113 7.35 -2.72 8.02
CA HIS A 113 7.86 -4.06 8.29
C HIS A 113 7.35 -4.62 9.62
N LYS A 114 7.34 -3.81 10.70
CA LYS A 114 6.77 -4.22 11.99
C LYS A 114 5.30 -4.62 11.91
N LEU A 115 4.57 -4.09 10.94
CA LEU A 115 3.16 -4.39 10.67
C LEU A 115 2.96 -5.52 9.65
N GLY A 116 4.05 -6.17 9.21
CA GLY A 116 3.97 -7.24 8.20
C GLY A 116 3.67 -6.74 6.79
N ILE A 117 3.95 -5.48 6.51
CA ILE A 117 3.69 -4.83 5.21
C ILE A 117 5.00 -4.66 4.48
N VAL A 118 5.06 -5.09 3.22
CA VAL A 118 6.19 -4.83 2.32
C VAL A 118 6.01 -3.44 1.70
N PRO A 119 6.83 -2.44 2.08
CA PRO A 119 6.64 -1.07 1.64
C PRO A 119 7.24 -0.77 0.26
N LYS A 120 8.18 -1.60 -0.20
CA LYS A 120 8.89 -1.44 -1.48
C LYS A 120 9.36 -2.78 -2.04
N ASN A 121 9.72 -2.81 -3.33
CA ASN A 121 10.26 -3.98 -4.03
C ASN A 121 9.34 -5.20 -4.02
N LEU A 122 8.03 -5.01 -3.94
CA LEU A 122 7.06 -6.12 -3.94
C LEU A 122 7.14 -6.95 -5.23
N ASN A 123 7.59 -6.35 -6.33
CA ASN A 123 7.85 -7.04 -7.59
C ASN A 123 8.88 -8.18 -7.50
N GLN A 124 9.82 -8.14 -6.55
CA GLN A 124 10.77 -9.22 -6.31
C GLN A 124 10.11 -10.52 -5.83
N LEU A 125 8.89 -10.42 -5.32
CA LEU A 125 8.08 -11.56 -4.89
C LEU A 125 7.19 -12.10 -6.02
N GLN A 126 7.16 -11.43 -7.18
CA GLN A 126 6.41 -11.87 -8.34
C GLN A 126 6.85 -13.27 -8.76
N ASN A 127 5.88 -14.13 -9.06
CA ASN A 127 6.07 -15.55 -9.39
C ASN A 127 6.70 -16.43 -8.28
N LYS A 128 7.02 -15.87 -7.10
CA LYS A 128 7.53 -16.61 -5.94
C LYS A 128 6.44 -16.85 -4.89
N LEU A 129 5.55 -15.89 -4.70
CA LEU A 129 4.46 -15.92 -3.72
C LEU A 129 3.15 -15.45 -4.36
N PHE A 130 2.05 -15.99 -3.88
CA PHE A 130 0.72 -15.47 -4.18
C PHE A 130 0.37 -14.29 -3.26
N GLY A 131 -0.52 -13.40 -3.69
CA GLY A 131 -0.95 -12.25 -2.86
C GLY A 131 -1.48 -12.64 -1.48
N ILE A 132 -2.18 -13.78 -1.38
CA ILE A 132 -2.67 -14.30 -0.10
C ILE A 132 -1.52 -14.75 0.83
N GLU A 133 -0.39 -15.22 0.27
CA GLU A 133 0.82 -15.54 1.03
C GLU A 133 1.57 -14.28 1.48
N CYS A 134 1.32 -13.14 0.81
CA CYS A 134 1.86 -11.82 1.14
C CYS A 134 0.93 -11.03 2.09
N ASN A 135 0.03 -11.69 2.81
CA ASN A 135 -0.91 -11.08 3.75
C ASN A 135 -1.94 -10.12 3.11
N PHE A 136 -2.21 -10.23 1.80
CA PHE A 136 -3.11 -9.29 1.13
C PHE A 136 -4.55 -9.35 1.65
N GLU A 137 -4.98 -10.48 2.19
CA GLU A 137 -6.29 -10.58 2.85
C GLU A 137 -6.32 -9.73 4.13
N GLU A 138 -5.35 -9.90 5.01
CA GLU A 138 -5.25 -9.19 6.28
C GLU A 138 -4.98 -7.69 6.08
N LEU A 139 -4.35 -7.35 4.96
CA LEU A 139 -4.07 -5.97 4.56
C LEU A 139 -5.17 -5.34 3.69
N ASN A 140 -6.35 -5.96 3.63
CA ASN A 140 -7.48 -5.50 2.83
C ASN A 140 -7.18 -5.36 1.32
N GLY A 141 -6.19 -6.10 0.81
CA GLY A 141 -5.80 -6.11 -0.59
C GLY A 141 -6.60 -7.10 -1.46
N ILE A 142 -7.39 -7.98 -0.85
CA ILE A 142 -8.23 -8.95 -1.54
C ILE A 142 -9.66 -8.84 -1.02
N ASP A 143 -10.62 -8.71 -1.93
CA ASP A 143 -12.05 -8.79 -1.63
C ASP A 143 -12.61 -10.08 -2.22
N PHE A 144 -12.93 -11.05 -1.37
CA PHE A 144 -13.52 -12.33 -1.77
C PHE A 144 -14.99 -12.24 -2.15
N LYS A 145 -15.66 -11.12 -1.86
CA LYS A 145 -17.08 -10.89 -2.16
C LYS A 145 -17.32 -10.21 -3.50
N LYS A 146 -16.26 -9.63 -4.11
CA LYS A 146 -16.39 -9.01 -5.42
C LYS A 146 -16.51 -10.04 -6.54
N GLY A 147 -16.95 -9.59 -7.72
CA GLY A 147 -17.01 -10.41 -8.92
C GLY A 147 -15.64 -10.92 -9.40
N CYS A 148 -15.64 -11.66 -10.52
CA CYS A 148 -14.45 -12.30 -11.07
C CYS A 148 -13.35 -11.30 -11.43
N TYR A 149 -12.11 -11.72 -11.23
CA TYR A 149 -10.91 -10.96 -11.60
C TYR A 149 -9.78 -11.89 -12.06
N VAL A 150 -8.81 -11.37 -12.79
CA VAL A 150 -7.66 -12.14 -13.28
C VAL A 150 -6.84 -12.64 -12.09
N GLY A 151 -6.55 -13.96 -12.05
CA GLY A 151 -5.81 -14.60 -10.97
C GLY A 151 -6.66 -15.05 -9.76
N GLN A 152 -7.98 -14.84 -9.79
CA GLN A 152 -8.89 -15.23 -8.71
C GLN A 152 -8.85 -16.73 -8.41
N GLU A 153 -8.73 -17.58 -9.42
CA GLU A 153 -8.85 -19.03 -9.26
C GLU A 153 -7.84 -19.60 -8.25
N ASN A 154 -6.57 -19.24 -8.37
CA ASN A 154 -5.55 -19.69 -7.44
C ASN A 154 -5.75 -19.13 -6.03
N THR A 155 -6.10 -17.86 -5.92
CA THR A 155 -6.37 -17.19 -4.64
C THR A 155 -7.57 -17.83 -3.92
N ALA A 156 -8.67 -18.05 -4.62
CA ALA A 156 -9.87 -18.70 -4.09
C ALA A 156 -9.59 -20.17 -3.69
N ARG A 157 -8.84 -20.92 -4.52
CA ARG A 157 -8.46 -22.31 -4.21
C ARG A 157 -7.64 -22.43 -2.93
N ILE A 158 -6.64 -21.55 -2.74
CA ILE A 158 -5.81 -21.55 -1.53
C ILE A 158 -6.69 -21.26 -0.30
N LYS A 159 -7.57 -20.25 -0.39
CA LYS A 159 -8.49 -19.87 0.69
C LYS A 159 -9.46 -20.99 1.05
N LEU A 160 -10.17 -21.55 0.06
CA LEU A 160 -11.20 -22.58 0.27
C LEU A 160 -10.60 -23.89 0.81
N LYS A 161 -9.41 -24.26 0.37
CA LYS A 161 -8.75 -25.50 0.80
C LYS A 161 -7.98 -25.34 2.11
N ASN A 162 -7.94 -24.12 2.68
CA ASN A 162 -7.13 -23.80 3.87
C ASN A 162 -5.67 -24.28 3.77
N LYS A 163 -5.11 -24.23 2.55
CA LYS A 163 -3.78 -24.76 2.21
C LYS A 163 -2.75 -23.63 2.07
N LEU A 164 -2.74 -22.70 3.04
CA LEU A 164 -1.68 -21.70 3.11
C LEU A 164 -0.42 -22.36 3.66
N THR A 165 0.52 -22.72 2.77
CA THR A 165 1.76 -23.41 3.15
C THR A 165 2.93 -22.47 3.37
N LYS A 166 2.82 -21.23 2.85
CA LYS A 166 3.85 -20.19 2.96
C LYS A 166 3.20 -18.91 3.44
N ARG A 167 3.93 -18.10 4.18
CA ARG A 167 3.48 -16.78 4.61
C ARG A 167 4.66 -15.85 4.79
N LEU A 168 4.49 -14.62 4.35
CA LEU A 168 5.44 -13.55 4.60
C LEU A 168 5.25 -13.05 6.03
N LEU A 169 6.30 -13.13 6.83
CA LEU A 169 6.27 -12.66 8.23
C LEU A 169 7.42 -11.69 8.48
N PRO A 170 7.19 -10.65 9.29
CA PRO A 170 8.27 -9.79 9.73
C PRO A 170 9.14 -10.54 10.73
N ILE A 171 10.45 -10.38 10.61
CA ILE A 171 11.42 -10.89 11.57
C ILE A 171 12.23 -9.74 12.16
N LYS A 172 12.68 -9.89 13.39
CA LYS A 172 13.61 -8.97 14.04
C LYS A 172 14.91 -9.71 14.29
N ILE A 173 16.00 -9.25 13.69
CA ILE A 173 17.33 -9.73 13.99
C ILE A 173 17.72 -9.13 15.35
N ILE A 174 18.03 -9.98 16.33
CA ILE A 174 18.44 -9.58 17.68
C ILE A 174 19.97 -9.54 17.75
N ASP A 175 20.62 -10.51 17.10
CA ASP A 175 22.07 -10.67 17.07
C ASP A 175 22.49 -11.32 15.74
N GLY A 176 23.67 -10.99 15.23
CA GLY A 176 24.20 -11.49 13.97
C GLY A 176 23.68 -10.74 12.73
N GLU A 177 24.07 -11.25 11.57
CA GLU A 177 23.64 -10.76 10.23
C GLU A 177 22.94 -11.86 9.48
N LEU A 178 22.00 -11.49 8.63
CA LEU A 178 21.26 -12.40 7.76
C LEU A 178 21.66 -12.16 6.30
N SER A 179 22.10 -13.18 5.60
CA SER A 179 22.34 -13.11 4.17
C SER A 179 21.04 -13.29 3.39
N GLU A 180 20.96 -12.78 2.14
CA GLU A 180 19.73 -12.80 1.32
C GLU A 180 19.19 -14.20 1.04
N ASP A 181 20.06 -15.21 0.99
CA ASP A 181 19.69 -16.61 0.67
C ASP A 181 19.63 -17.53 1.90
N GLU A 182 19.75 -16.99 3.10
CA GLU A 182 19.80 -17.78 4.31
C GLU A 182 18.43 -18.28 4.72
N LYS A 183 18.33 -19.60 4.97
CA LYS A 183 17.10 -20.22 5.46
C LYS A 183 17.03 -20.16 6.96
N ILE A 184 15.96 -19.54 7.47
CA ILE A 184 15.69 -19.52 8.91
C ILE A 184 14.83 -20.72 9.26
N TYR A 185 15.30 -21.53 10.20
CA TYR A 185 14.58 -22.67 10.73
C TYR A 185 14.06 -22.35 12.13
N ASN A 186 12.78 -22.59 12.37
CA ASN A 186 12.24 -22.60 13.73
C ASN A 186 12.43 -24.01 14.30
N ASN A 187 13.47 -24.19 15.10
CA ASN A 187 13.61 -25.41 15.89
C ASN A 187 12.54 -25.37 16.98
N LYS A 188 11.43 -26.04 16.77
CA LYS A 188 10.54 -26.37 17.88
C LYS A 188 11.30 -27.31 18.78
N VAL A 189 11.69 -26.80 19.94
CA VAL A 189 12.12 -27.61 21.08
C VAL A 189 10.89 -28.28 21.68
#